data_6e2d5902cf78c2c55c5556842296933d
#
_entry.id   6e2d5902cf78c2c55c5556842296933d
#
_cell.length_a   1.000
_cell.length_b   1.000
_cell.length_c   1.000
_cell.angle_alpha   90.00
_cell.angle_beta   90.00
_cell.angle_gamma   90.00
#
_symmetry.space_group_name_H-M   'P 1'
#
loop_
_entity.id
_entity.type
_entity.pdbx_description
1 polymer ?
#
loop_
_entity_poly.entity_id
_entity_poly.type
_entity_poly.pdbx_seq_one_letter_code
_entity_poly.pdbx_strand_id
1 'polypeptide(L)'
;DRDLLGLAHQLAGKDGAVLAVVFGEHKENAFATAGVDRLLVLEGDEFSGYAPEQRVQGLRAVDNQFSPRHWLLPDSRSGGGELGRRFAAALGERPATRVWQVKDQECIGRAGAGLQDLARPVARLILAAAECAEPVSETRHEALPVELSTAVARSLSRIEDLGAVAVDPAAIPMAEAEFIFSGGNGVKDWGLFHRTAEAL
;
A
#
# COMPACT_ATOMS: atom_id res chain seq x y z
N ASP A 1 3.88 5.57 -5.46
CA ASP A 1 4.76 5.12 -4.33
C ASP A 1 5.90 6.10 -4.00
N ARG A 2 6.19 7.11 -4.85
CA ARG A 2 7.21 8.13 -4.54
C ARG A 2 6.80 9.07 -3.42
N ASP A 3 5.52 9.33 -3.26
CA ASP A 3 4.92 10.05 -2.14
C ASP A 3 5.09 9.30 -0.82
N LEU A 4 4.91 7.96 -0.83
CA LEU A 4 5.16 7.12 0.33
C LEU A 4 6.64 7.16 0.77
N LEU A 5 7.56 7.18 -0.19
CA LEU A 5 8.99 7.36 0.08
C LEU A 5 9.28 8.78 0.62
N GLY A 6 8.59 9.80 0.11
CA GLY A 6 8.66 11.16 0.67
C GLY A 6 8.26 11.20 2.14
N LEU A 7 7.16 10.51 2.50
CA LEU A 7 6.75 10.36 3.89
C LEU A 7 7.78 9.58 4.73
N ALA A 8 8.38 8.53 4.15
CA ALA A 8 9.43 7.76 4.82
C ALA A 8 10.64 8.64 5.17
N HIS A 9 11.11 9.47 4.24
CA HIS A 9 12.19 10.43 4.49
C HIS A 9 11.83 11.49 5.52
N GLN A 10 10.60 12.00 5.47
CA GLN A 10 10.11 12.95 6.47
C GLN A 10 10.19 12.36 7.88
N LEU A 11 9.79 11.10 8.05
CA LEU A 11 9.82 10.39 9.34
C LEU A 11 11.22 9.95 9.77
N ALA A 12 12.07 9.56 8.81
CA ALA A 12 13.45 9.20 9.07
C ALA A 12 14.29 10.39 9.56
N GLY A 13 14.00 11.59 9.05
CA GLY A 13 14.75 12.79 9.36
C GLY A 13 16.17 12.72 8.82
N LYS A 14 17.07 13.54 9.40
CA LYS A 14 18.45 13.68 8.90
C LYS A 14 19.36 12.48 9.24
N ASP A 15 19.07 11.80 10.34
CA ASP A 15 19.93 10.74 10.90
C ASP A 15 19.33 9.34 10.66
N GLY A 16 18.15 9.26 10.09
CA GLY A 16 17.48 8.00 9.77
C GLY A 16 17.79 7.51 8.37
N ALA A 17 17.43 6.26 8.10
CA ALA A 17 17.56 5.63 6.79
C ALA A 17 16.24 4.98 6.37
N VAL A 18 16.01 4.89 5.07
CA VAL A 18 14.83 4.26 4.47
C VAL A 18 15.19 2.90 3.91
N LEU A 19 14.58 1.85 4.47
CA LEU A 19 14.68 0.48 3.98
C LEU A 19 13.41 0.16 3.17
N ALA A 20 13.56 -0.12 1.88
CA ALA A 20 12.48 -0.67 1.07
C ALA A 20 12.47 -2.20 1.18
N VAL A 21 11.28 -2.77 1.38
CA VAL A 21 11.05 -4.22 1.38
C VAL A 21 10.15 -4.57 0.19
N VAL A 22 10.62 -5.44 -0.67
CA VAL A 22 9.93 -5.83 -1.90
C VAL A 22 9.69 -7.34 -1.89
N PHE A 23 8.54 -7.78 -2.36
CA PHE A 23 8.21 -9.18 -2.54
C PHE A 23 8.22 -9.54 -4.03
N GLY A 24 8.96 -10.59 -4.38
CA GLY A 24 9.07 -11.10 -5.73
C GLY A 24 9.87 -10.23 -6.68
N GLU A 25 9.62 -10.38 -7.97
CA GLU A 25 10.37 -9.68 -9.01
C GLU A 25 10.19 -8.16 -8.96
N HIS A 26 11.27 -7.45 -9.18
CA HIS A 26 11.29 -5.99 -9.29
C HIS A 26 12.14 -5.54 -10.48
N LYS A 27 11.89 -4.35 -10.98
CA LYS A 27 12.74 -3.78 -12.03
C LYS A 27 14.06 -3.32 -11.41
N GLU A 28 15.18 -3.82 -11.95
CA GLU A 28 16.54 -3.59 -11.44
C GLU A 28 16.84 -2.12 -11.09
N ASN A 29 16.35 -1.17 -11.87
CA ASN A 29 16.58 0.25 -11.67
C ASN A 29 15.42 0.99 -11.00
N ALA A 30 14.38 0.29 -10.50
CA ALA A 30 13.20 0.96 -9.95
C ALA A 30 13.51 1.81 -8.73
N PHE A 31 14.52 1.44 -7.97
CA PHE A 31 14.92 2.09 -6.72
C PHE A 31 16.17 2.97 -6.83
N ALA A 32 16.90 2.94 -7.96
CA ALA A 32 18.16 3.66 -8.15
C ALA A 32 18.03 5.20 -7.97
N THR A 33 16.85 5.75 -8.24
CA THR A 33 16.57 7.20 -8.12
C THR A 33 15.42 7.51 -7.16
N ALA A 34 15.02 6.53 -6.37
CA ALA A 34 13.85 6.65 -5.50
C ALA A 34 14.17 7.14 -4.07
N GLY A 35 15.44 7.40 -3.77
CA GLY A 35 15.86 7.86 -2.43
C GLY A 35 15.83 6.76 -1.37
N VAL A 36 15.87 5.49 -1.75
CA VAL A 36 15.93 4.35 -0.85
C VAL A 36 17.40 4.11 -0.45
N ASP A 37 17.70 4.04 0.83
CA ASP A 37 19.05 3.80 1.32
C ASP A 37 19.42 2.32 1.31
N ARG A 38 18.45 1.46 1.59
CA ARG A 38 18.62 0.01 1.62
C ARG A 38 17.45 -0.68 0.93
N LEU A 39 17.74 -1.77 0.23
CA LEU A 39 16.75 -2.59 -0.45
C LEU A 39 16.86 -4.03 0.04
N LEU A 40 15.76 -4.58 0.53
CA LEU A 40 15.60 -5.98 0.88
C LEU A 40 14.56 -6.59 -0.04
N VAL A 41 14.94 -7.63 -0.76
CA VAL A 41 14.05 -8.37 -1.66
C VAL A 41 13.77 -9.74 -1.05
N LEU A 42 12.50 -10.06 -0.88
CA LEU A 42 12.02 -11.34 -0.43
C LEU A 42 11.52 -12.11 -1.65
N GLU A 43 12.41 -12.96 -2.19
CA GLU A 43 12.17 -13.77 -3.38
C GLU A 43 11.82 -15.20 -2.98
N GLY A 44 11.19 -15.92 -3.91
CA GLY A 44 10.81 -17.30 -3.78
C GLY A 44 9.36 -17.55 -4.15
N ASP A 45 9.04 -18.77 -4.56
CA ASP A 45 7.70 -19.18 -4.96
C ASP A 45 6.67 -18.97 -3.84
N GLU A 46 7.11 -19.03 -2.58
CA GLU A 46 6.28 -18.83 -1.41
C GLU A 46 5.75 -17.40 -1.24
N PHE A 47 6.38 -16.41 -1.91
CA PHE A 47 5.94 -15.01 -1.90
C PHE A 47 5.18 -14.62 -3.16
N SER A 48 5.13 -15.50 -4.17
CA SER A 48 4.45 -15.25 -5.42
C SER A 48 2.93 -15.37 -5.28
N GLY A 49 2.19 -14.81 -6.23
CA GLY A 49 0.73 -14.82 -6.21
C GLY A 49 0.13 -14.14 -4.97
N TYR A 50 -1.03 -14.62 -4.55
CA TYR A 50 -1.72 -14.13 -3.34
C TYR A 50 -1.31 -14.96 -2.11
N ALA A 51 -0.25 -14.55 -1.43
CA ALA A 51 0.32 -15.24 -0.27
C ALA A 51 0.42 -14.32 0.98
N PRO A 52 -0.71 -13.81 1.50
CA PRO A 52 -0.70 -12.79 2.55
C PRO A 52 -0.06 -13.28 3.85
N GLU A 53 -0.31 -14.53 4.26
CA GLU A 53 0.27 -15.09 5.48
C GLU A 53 1.80 -15.20 5.38
N GLN A 54 2.32 -15.66 4.25
CA GLN A 54 3.76 -15.79 4.04
C GLN A 54 4.43 -14.41 3.98
N ARG A 55 3.80 -13.44 3.32
CA ARG A 55 4.29 -12.05 3.29
C ARG A 55 4.32 -11.44 4.68
N VAL A 56 3.33 -11.72 5.54
CA VAL A 56 3.36 -11.30 6.95
C VAL A 56 4.55 -11.93 7.70
N GLN A 57 4.87 -13.22 7.47
CA GLN A 57 6.06 -13.82 8.07
C GLN A 57 7.36 -13.15 7.57
N GLY A 58 7.42 -12.80 6.29
CA GLY A 58 8.52 -12.01 5.74
C GLY A 58 8.69 -10.68 6.46
N LEU A 59 7.61 -9.90 6.59
CA LEU A 59 7.64 -8.62 7.30
C LEU A 59 8.03 -8.78 8.79
N ARG A 60 7.58 -9.85 9.45
CA ARG A 60 7.99 -10.14 10.84
C ARG A 60 9.49 -10.46 10.95
N ALA A 61 10.05 -11.20 9.98
CA ALA A 61 11.48 -11.47 9.95
C ALA A 61 12.30 -10.17 9.78
N VAL A 62 11.84 -9.28 8.90
CA VAL A 62 12.42 -7.94 8.72
C VAL A 62 12.30 -7.11 10.01
N ASP A 63 11.13 -7.14 10.64
CA ASP A 63 10.89 -6.43 11.90
C ASP A 63 11.84 -6.89 13.01
N ASN A 64 12.01 -8.19 13.15
CA ASN A 64 12.92 -8.77 14.15
C ASN A 64 14.40 -8.41 13.90
N GLN A 65 14.83 -8.35 12.65
CA GLN A 65 16.24 -8.07 12.32
C GLN A 65 16.57 -6.58 12.37
N PHE A 66 15.70 -5.74 11.81
CA PHE A 66 16.01 -4.31 11.63
C PHE A 66 15.35 -3.39 12.67
N SER A 67 14.31 -3.87 13.35
CA SER A 67 13.56 -3.12 14.37
C SER A 67 13.23 -1.69 13.94
N PRO A 68 12.57 -1.48 12.79
CA PRO A 68 12.34 -0.15 12.27
C PRO A 68 11.46 0.66 13.23
N ARG A 69 11.72 1.96 13.28
CA ARG A 69 10.90 2.89 14.07
C ARG A 69 9.48 2.98 13.53
N HIS A 70 9.37 3.01 12.20
CA HIS A 70 8.08 3.10 11.51
C HIS A 70 8.01 2.10 10.36
N TRP A 71 6.82 1.56 10.17
CA TRP A 71 6.43 0.80 9.00
C TRP A 71 5.44 1.62 8.19
N LEU A 72 5.69 1.77 6.90
CA LEU A 72 4.81 2.45 5.98
C LEU A 72 4.38 1.48 4.88
N LEU A 73 3.07 1.34 4.70
CA LEU A 73 2.50 0.61 3.58
C LEU A 73 1.44 1.49 2.91
N PRO A 74 1.24 1.37 1.59
CA PRO A 74 0.13 2.07 0.93
C PRO A 74 -1.21 1.49 1.42
N ASP A 75 -2.16 2.35 1.79
CA ASP A 75 -3.53 1.91 2.11
C ASP A 75 -4.34 1.70 0.83
N SER A 76 -3.84 0.82 -0.02
CA SER A 76 -4.41 0.52 -1.34
C SER A 76 -5.24 -0.76 -1.32
N ARG A 77 -6.19 -0.85 -2.25
CA ARG A 77 -6.98 -2.07 -2.48
C ARG A 77 -6.15 -3.20 -3.11
N SER A 78 -5.06 -2.86 -3.79
CA SER A 78 -4.17 -3.81 -4.47
C SER A 78 -3.21 -4.58 -3.56
N GLY A 79 -3.51 -4.68 -2.27
CA GLY A 79 -2.83 -5.56 -1.32
C GLY A 79 -2.14 -4.85 -0.16
N GLY A 80 -1.62 -3.63 -0.34
CA GLY A 80 -0.89 -2.92 0.73
C GLY A 80 -1.75 -2.67 1.97
N GLY A 81 -3.01 -2.26 1.79
CA GLY A 81 -3.94 -2.04 2.88
C GLY A 81 -4.31 -3.32 3.64
N GLU A 82 -4.50 -4.44 2.95
CA GLU A 82 -4.75 -5.73 3.57
C GLU A 82 -3.51 -6.24 4.30
N LEU A 83 -2.37 -6.27 3.61
CA LEU A 83 -1.11 -6.76 4.18
C LEU A 83 -0.73 -5.98 5.44
N GLY A 84 -0.88 -4.66 5.42
CA GLY A 84 -0.58 -3.82 6.58
C GLY A 84 -1.48 -4.10 7.77
N ARG A 85 -2.78 -4.34 7.56
CA ARG A 85 -3.71 -4.71 8.65
C ARG A 85 -3.41 -6.09 9.23
N ARG A 86 -3.08 -7.07 8.39
CA ARG A 86 -2.65 -8.40 8.82
C ARG A 86 -1.34 -8.36 9.60
N PHE A 87 -0.38 -7.56 9.12
CA PHE A 87 0.91 -7.37 9.78
C PHE A 87 0.75 -6.69 11.14
N ALA A 88 -0.07 -5.63 11.22
CA ALA A 88 -0.40 -4.98 12.48
C ALA A 88 -1.00 -5.97 13.51
N ALA A 89 -1.94 -6.80 13.07
CA ALA A 89 -2.53 -7.84 13.92
C ALA A 89 -1.48 -8.85 14.40
N ALA A 90 -0.53 -9.24 13.53
CA ALA A 90 0.56 -10.15 13.88
C ALA A 90 1.58 -9.55 14.87
N LEU A 91 1.70 -8.23 14.91
CA LEU A 91 2.53 -7.50 15.89
C LEU A 91 1.75 -7.15 17.18
N GLY A 92 0.44 -7.35 17.21
CA GLY A 92 -0.42 -6.88 18.30
C GLY A 92 -0.56 -5.36 18.35
N GLU A 93 -0.34 -4.68 17.22
CA GLU A 93 -0.35 -3.22 17.12
C GLU A 93 -1.60 -2.69 16.42
N ARG A 94 -1.90 -1.41 16.67
CA ARG A 94 -3.01 -0.71 16.04
C ARG A 94 -2.46 0.27 14.99
N PRO A 95 -2.66 0.03 13.68
CA PRO A 95 -2.12 0.88 12.64
C PRO A 95 -2.87 2.23 12.58
N ALA A 96 -2.18 3.29 12.16
CA ALA A 96 -2.83 4.47 11.63
C ALA A 96 -3.24 4.20 10.18
N THR A 97 -4.51 4.37 9.85
CA THR A 97 -5.05 4.04 8.52
C THR A 97 -5.52 5.29 7.78
N ARG A 98 -5.52 5.24 6.44
CA ARG A 98 -5.94 6.35 5.57
C ARG A 98 -5.21 7.66 5.90
N VAL A 99 -3.94 7.53 6.28
CA VAL A 99 -3.12 8.69 6.64
C VAL A 99 -2.74 9.44 5.37
N TRP A 100 -3.20 10.67 5.26
CA TRP A 100 -2.90 11.53 4.12
C TRP A 100 -1.87 12.60 4.44
N GLN A 101 -1.54 12.80 5.71
CA GLN A 101 -0.49 13.72 6.15
C GLN A 101 0.08 13.29 7.49
N VAL A 102 1.37 13.54 7.68
CA VAL A 102 2.02 13.53 9.01
C VAL A 102 2.54 14.92 9.27
N LYS A 103 2.12 15.51 10.39
CA LYS A 103 2.50 16.86 10.80
C LYS A 103 2.54 16.95 12.33
N ASP A 104 3.50 17.70 12.87
CA ASP A 104 3.62 17.99 14.31
C ASP A 104 3.58 16.74 15.21
N GLN A 105 4.21 15.64 14.78
CA GLN A 105 4.22 14.34 15.43
C GLN A 105 2.83 13.66 15.48
N GLU A 106 1.95 14.02 14.57
CA GLU A 106 0.64 13.40 14.44
C GLU A 106 0.41 12.84 13.03
N CYS A 107 -0.24 11.67 12.97
CA CYS A 107 -0.84 11.13 11.75
C CYS A 107 -2.24 11.72 11.59
N ILE A 108 -2.50 12.31 10.44
CA ILE A 108 -3.81 12.85 10.08
C ILE A 108 -4.45 11.93 9.05
N GLY A 109 -5.53 11.28 9.44
CA GLY A 109 -6.30 10.36 8.62
C GLY A 109 -7.69 10.89 8.31
N ARG A 110 -8.23 10.55 7.14
CA ARG A 110 -9.58 10.95 6.74
C ARG A 110 -10.64 9.99 7.25
N ALA A 111 -11.73 10.56 7.79
CA ALA A 111 -12.90 9.86 8.28
C ALA A 111 -14.20 10.53 7.79
N GLY A 112 -15.35 9.94 8.11
CA GLY A 112 -16.65 10.51 7.79
C GLY A 112 -16.83 10.79 6.29
N ALA A 113 -16.48 9.82 5.41
CA ALA A 113 -16.50 9.99 3.95
C ALA A 113 -15.66 11.19 3.44
N GLY A 114 -14.59 11.53 4.14
CA GLY A 114 -13.71 12.65 3.78
C GLY A 114 -14.11 14.00 4.37
N LEU A 115 -15.16 14.02 5.20
CA LEU A 115 -15.67 15.27 5.83
C LEU A 115 -14.95 15.62 7.14
N GLN A 116 -14.15 14.70 7.68
CA GLN A 116 -13.47 14.88 8.96
C GLN A 116 -12.04 14.41 8.87
N ASP A 117 -11.15 15.11 9.55
CA ASP A 117 -9.78 14.67 9.79
C ASP A 117 -9.66 14.21 11.24
N LEU A 118 -9.01 13.08 11.42
CA LEU A 118 -8.68 12.52 12.73
C LEU A 118 -7.18 12.59 12.93
N ALA A 119 -6.74 13.36 13.91
CA ALA A 119 -5.34 13.43 14.33
C ALA A 119 -5.09 12.43 15.46
N ARG A 120 -3.93 11.78 15.42
CA ARG A 120 -3.43 10.88 16.47
C ARG A 120 -1.91 10.91 16.49
N PRO A 121 -1.26 10.60 17.62
CA PRO A 121 0.20 10.46 17.66
C PRO A 121 0.72 9.52 16.56
N VAL A 122 1.89 9.81 16.02
CA VAL A 122 2.51 8.98 14.98
C VAL A 122 2.59 7.54 15.45
N ALA A 123 1.96 6.65 14.70
CA ALA A 123 1.96 5.22 14.98
C ALA A 123 3.23 4.56 14.44
N ARG A 124 3.60 3.41 15.02
CA ARG A 124 4.69 2.59 14.48
C ARG A 124 4.34 2.04 13.10
N LEU A 125 3.08 1.66 12.86
CA LEU A 125 2.59 1.17 11.58
C LEU A 125 1.58 2.15 10.97
N ILE A 126 1.90 2.64 9.77
CA ILE A 126 1.14 3.66 9.06
C ILE A 126 0.69 3.09 7.71
N LEU A 127 -0.61 3.12 7.47
CA LEU A 127 -1.19 2.85 6.16
C LEU A 127 -1.52 4.20 5.52
N ALA A 128 -0.69 4.58 4.56
CA ALA A 128 -0.75 5.89 3.95
C ALA A 128 -1.68 5.91 2.73
N ALA A 129 -2.51 6.93 2.63
CA ALA A 129 -3.27 7.23 1.43
C ALA A 129 -2.33 7.71 0.31
N ALA A 130 -2.80 7.70 -0.92
CA ALA A 130 -2.08 8.35 -2.02
C ALA A 130 -1.92 9.86 -1.75
N GLU A 131 -0.85 10.43 -2.30
CA GLU A 131 -0.52 11.86 -2.15
C GLU A 131 -0.27 12.29 -0.68
N CYS A 132 0.22 11.37 0.14
CA CYS A 132 0.43 11.58 1.58
C CYS A 132 1.62 12.50 1.91
N ALA A 133 2.51 12.76 0.97
CA ALA A 133 3.65 13.65 1.10
C ALA A 133 4.13 14.09 -0.29
N GLU A 134 5.01 15.09 -0.32
CA GLU A 134 5.73 15.46 -1.54
C GLU A 134 6.53 14.26 -2.04
N PRO A 135 6.40 13.91 -3.33
CA PRO A 135 7.12 12.78 -3.90
C PRO A 135 8.63 13.04 -3.90
N VAL A 136 9.40 12.01 -3.60
CA VAL A 136 10.86 12.09 -3.67
C VAL A 136 11.28 12.44 -5.10
N SER A 137 12.04 13.53 -5.24
CA SER A 137 12.74 13.86 -6.46
C SER A 137 13.85 12.83 -6.71
N GLU A 138 14.32 12.74 -7.95
CA GLU A 138 15.42 11.84 -8.30
C GLU A 138 16.65 12.09 -7.43
N THR A 139 17.17 11.01 -6.83
CA THR A 139 18.41 11.01 -6.08
C THR A 139 19.50 10.32 -6.87
N ARG A 140 20.77 10.61 -6.57
CA ARG A 140 21.93 10.05 -7.29
C ARG A 140 22.61 8.89 -6.56
N HIS A 141 22.06 8.43 -5.44
CA HIS A 141 22.60 7.30 -4.72
C HIS A 141 21.83 6.03 -5.05
N GLU A 142 22.52 4.91 -5.08
CA GLU A 142 21.93 3.59 -5.25
C GLU A 142 21.57 3.00 -3.89
N ALA A 143 20.47 2.25 -3.85
CA ALA A 143 20.10 1.50 -2.65
C ALA A 143 21.09 0.36 -2.41
N LEU A 144 21.59 0.25 -1.18
CA LEU A 144 22.46 -0.86 -0.79
C LEU A 144 21.59 -2.12 -0.58
N PRO A 145 21.90 -3.23 -1.28
CA PRO A 145 21.18 -4.49 -1.06
C PRO A 145 21.49 -5.01 0.34
N VAL A 146 20.44 -5.48 1.02
CA VAL A 146 20.56 -6.14 2.32
C VAL A 146 19.76 -7.44 2.32
N GLU A 147 20.18 -8.40 3.13
CA GLU A 147 19.56 -9.70 3.22
C GLU A 147 19.13 -10.00 4.66
N LEU A 148 18.20 -10.93 4.79
CA LEU A 148 17.89 -11.50 6.10
C LEU A 148 18.97 -12.48 6.53
N SER A 149 19.41 -12.39 7.76
CA SER A 149 20.39 -13.31 8.37
C SER A 149 19.80 -14.70 8.63
N THR A 150 18.48 -14.82 8.67
CA THR A 150 17.74 -16.06 8.93
C THR A 150 16.65 -16.24 7.88
N ALA A 151 16.42 -17.50 7.49
CA ALA A 151 15.32 -17.84 6.59
C ALA A 151 13.96 -17.46 7.18
N VAL A 152 13.05 -17.00 6.32
CA VAL A 152 11.68 -16.70 6.72
C VAL A 152 10.95 -17.99 7.06
N ALA A 153 10.31 -18.03 8.21
CA ALA A 153 9.51 -19.19 8.62
C ALA A 153 8.36 -19.40 7.62
N ARG A 154 8.18 -20.65 7.20
CA ARG A 154 7.11 -21.00 6.28
C ARG A 154 5.75 -20.91 6.99
N SER A 155 4.82 -20.20 6.41
CA SER A 155 3.43 -20.16 6.88
C SER A 155 2.62 -21.26 6.21
N LEU A 156 1.72 -21.88 6.98
CA LEU A 156 0.68 -22.72 6.42
C LEU A 156 -0.43 -21.78 5.91
N SER A 157 -0.48 -21.56 4.60
CA SER A 157 -1.58 -20.81 4.01
C SER A 157 -2.90 -21.55 4.20
N ARG A 158 -3.92 -20.82 4.64
CA ARG A 158 -5.31 -21.31 4.69
C ARG A 158 -6.12 -20.76 3.51
N ILE A 159 -5.46 -20.00 2.64
CA ILE A 159 -6.06 -19.32 1.49
C ILE A 159 -5.42 -19.92 0.25
N GLU A 160 -6.25 -20.31 -0.69
CA GLU A 160 -5.84 -20.78 -2.00
C GLU A 160 -6.00 -19.63 -3.00
N ASP A 161 -4.95 -19.34 -3.75
CA ASP A 161 -5.02 -18.38 -4.85
C ASP A 161 -5.63 -19.06 -6.07
N LEU A 162 -6.85 -18.69 -6.39
CA LEU A 162 -7.57 -19.20 -7.57
C LEU A 162 -7.27 -18.39 -8.84
N GLY A 163 -6.35 -17.45 -8.76
CA GLY A 163 -5.99 -16.54 -9.84
C GLY A 163 -6.96 -15.36 -10.00
N ALA A 164 -6.70 -14.55 -11.01
CA ALA A 164 -7.53 -13.39 -11.31
C ALA A 164 -8.84 -13.82 -11.98
N VAL A 165 -9.96 -13.34 -11.48
CA VAL A 165 -11.24 -13.46 -12.15
C VAL A 165 -11.22 -12.53 -13.36
N ALA A 166 -11.59 -13.05 -14.54
CA ALA A 166 -11.77 -12.22 -15.74
C ALA A 166 -12.84 -11.16 -15.44
N VAL A 167 -12.47 -9.90 -15.56
CA VAL A 167 -13.42 -8.79 -15.43
C VAL A 167 -14.26 -8.74 -16.69
N ASP A 168 -15.59 -8.83 -16.54
CA ASP A 168 -16.50 -8.50 -17.63
C ASP A 168 -16.41 -7.00 -17.91
N PRO A 169 -15.99 -6.57 -19.11
CA PRO A 169 -15.91 -5.14 -19.44
C PRO A 169 -17.24 -4.41 -19.28
N ALA A 170 -18.37 -5.15 -19.37
CA ALA A 170 -19.71 -4.60 -19.14
C ALA A 170 -20.08 -4.45 -17.66
N ALA A 171 -19.24 -4.94 -16.74
CA ALA A 171 -19.49 -4.95 -15.30
C ALA A 171 -18.39 -4.23 -14.50
N ILE A 172 -17.92 -3.09 -15.00
CA ILE A 172 -16.94 -2.27 -14.30
C ILE A 172 -17.54 -1.73 -12.99
N PRO A 173 -16.89 -1.94 -11.82
CA PRO A 173 -17.35 -1.36 -10.57
C PRO A 173 -17.43 0.16 -10.64
N MET A 174 -18.48 0.77 -10.11
CA MET A 174 -18.66 2.24 -10.12
C MET A 174 -17.44 2.99 -9.54
N ALA A 175 -16.74 2.38 -8.59
CA ALA A 175 -15.54 2.99 -7.97
C ALA A 175 -14.31 3.02 -8.90
N GLU A 176 -14.35 2.29 -10.00
CA GLU A 176 -13.26 2.15 -10.98
C GLU A 176 -13.63 2.73 -12.34
N ALA A 177 -14.90 3.12 -12.52
CA ALA A 177 -15.38 3.70 -13.76
C ALA A 177 -14.85 5.14 -13.90
N GLU A 178 -14.25 5.45 -15.05
CA GLU A 178 -13.82 6.81 -15.38
C GLU A 178 -15.00 7.76 -15.60
N PHE A 179 -16.11 7.22 -16.02
CA PHE A 179 -17.36 7.95 -16.25
C PHE A 179 -18.55 7.13 -15.78
N ILE A 180 -19.47 7.77 -15.06
CA ILE A 180 -20.71 7.16 -14.58
C ILE A 180 -21.90 7.96 -15.09
N PHE A 181 -22.74 7.33 -15.90
CA PHE A 181 -24.02 7.87 -16.32
C PHE A 181 -25.14 7.19 -15.54
N SER A 182 -25.88 7.93 -14.72
CA SER A 182 -26.91 7.37 -13.87
C SER A 182 -28.26 8.04 -14.08
N GLY A 183 -29.34 7.25 -14.04
CA GLY A 183 -30.71 7.72 -14.06
C GLY A 183 -31.39 7.49 -12.72
N GLY A 184 -32.19 8.45 -12.27
CA GLY A 184 -32.99 8.35 -11.06
C GLY A 184 -34.49 8.30 -11.35
N ASN A 185 -35.31 8.44 -10.28
CA ASN A 185 -36.78 8.37 -10.36
C ASN A 185 -37.44 9.41 -11.30
N GLY A 186 -36.69 10.41 -11.78
CA GLY A 186 -37.16 11.40 -12.76
C GLY A 186 -37.16 10.89 -14.20
N VAL A 187 -36.53 9.74 -14.50
CA VAL A 187 -36.54 9.15 -15.82
C VAL A 187 -37.91 8.58 -16.13
N LYS A 188 -38.61 9.23 -17.06
CA LYS A 188 -39.98 8.80 -17.50
C LYS A 188 -39.95 7.76 -18.61
N ASP A 189 -38.90 7.76 -19.43
CA ASP A 189 -38.70 6.83 -20.53
C ASP A 189 -37.34 6.13 -20.41
N TRP A 190 -37.36 4.94 -19.83
CA TRP A 190 -36.17 4.13 -19.65
C TRP A 190 -35.60 3.62 -20.99
N GLY A 191 -36.46 3.42 -22.01
CA GLY A 191 -35.99 3.06 -23.35
C GLY A 191 -35.14 4.16 -23.99
N LEU A 192 -35.57 5.41 -23.84
CA LEU A 192 -34.77 6.56 -24.29
C LEU A 192 -33.49 6.68 -23.50
N PHE A 193 -33.53 6.50 -22.16
CA PHE A 193 -32.35 6.53 -21.31
C PHE A 193 -31.29 5.51 -21.75
N HIS A 194 -31.69 4.24 -21.99
CA HIS A 194 -30.78 3.20 -22.46
C HIS A 194 -30.17 3.51 -23.82
N ARG A 195 -31.00 3.93 -24.81
CA ARG A 195 -30.46 4.34 -26.12
C ARG A 195 -29.49 5.51 -26.04
N THR A 196 -29.71 6.44 -25.11
CA THR A 196 -28.79 7.57 -24.88
C THR A 196 -27.48 7.09 -24.26
N ALA A 197 -27.55 6.17 -23.29
CA ALA A 197 -26.35 5.60 -22.66
C ALA A 197 -25.52 4.77 -23.65
N GLU A 198 -26.14 4.06 -24.56
CA GLU A 198 -25.49 3.28 -25.63
C GLU A 198 -24.83 4.16 -26.71
N ALA A 199 -25.26 5.41 -26.84
CA ALA A 199 -24.74 6.38 -27.81
C ALA A 199 -23.60 7.26 -27.29
N LEU A 200 -23.30 7.22 -25.99
CA LEU A 200 -22.21 7.92 -25.33
C LEU A 200 -20.94 7.11 -25.33
#